data_363c19112c208af82784d1f13a279c35
#
_entry.id   363c19112c208af82784d1f13a279c35
#
_cell.length_a   1.000
_cell.length_b   1.000
_cell.length_c   1.000
_cell.angle_alpha   90.00
_cell.angle_beta   90.00
_cell.angle_gamma   90.00
#
_symmetry.space_group_name_H-M   'P 1'
#
loop_
_entity.id
_entity.type
_entity.pdbx_description
1 polymer ?
#
loop_
_entity_poly.entity_id
_entity_poly.type
_entity_poly.pdbx_seq_one_letter_code
_entity_poly.pdbx_strand_id
1 'polypeptide(L)'
;MSSPKIKLYTNHGCPWAHRAHIALAELGLPYEEEIIDLSVPRTQEYLKVNPRGLVPSLSYDSEIVTESAVVAQFLADAHPSHLVPTAGTPEAALRRARIAFFVDAYFSKANGHIFKVYSAKNEGELEAAAGAFVDAVVKEVEPLLGDAKPYFGGSEKVTLAEVLTGSFTLRLFSFANHGILPKSILVNLEQRAPNFYKWAQAVNQTPSVTKIWDEANVVERTKHRIASLRAAA
;
A
#
# COMPACT_ATOMS: atom_id res chain seq x y z
N MET A 1 -23.87 12.65 17.90
CA MET A 1 -22.44 12.93 18.14
C MET A 1 -21.95 13.74 16.95
N SER A 2 -21.13 14.77 17.16
CA SER A 2 -20.51 15.50 16.05
C SER A 2 -19.53 14.57 15.31
N SER A 3 -19.38 14.75 13.99
CA SER A 3 -18.36 14.04 13.22
C SER A 3 -16.98 14.36 13.76
N PRO A 4 -16.04 13.40 13.82
CA PRO A 4 -14.69 13.64 14.29
C PRO A 4 -13.98 14.66 13.39
N LYS A 5 -13.13 15.49 13.97
CA LYS A 5 -12.27 16.39 13.23
C LYS A 5 -11.00 15.64 12.81
N ILE A 6 -10.88 15.38 11.50
CA ILE A 6 -9.75 14.59 10.95
C ILE A 6 -8.87 15.50 10.12
N LYS A 7 -7.55 15.46 10.37
CA LYS A 7 -6.52 16.06 9.54
C LYS A 7 -5.44 15.03 9.20
N LEU A 8 -5.13 14.88 7.92
CA LEU A 8 -4.12 13.96 7.42
C LEU A 8 -2.88 14.72 6.94
N TYR A 9 -1.76 14.50 7.59
CA TYR A 9 -0.44 14.92 7.12
C TYR A 9 0.09 13.87 6.16
N THR A 10 0.27 14.23 4.90
CA THR A 10 0.42 13.26 3.82
C THR A 10 1.36 13.69 2.71
N ASN A 11 1.59 12.79 1.76
CA ASN A 11 2.21 13.06 0.46
C ASN A 11 1.66 12.07 -0.55
N HIS A 12 1.01 12.54 -1.63
CA HIS A 12 0.34 11.68 -2.61
C HIS A 12 1.29 10.73 -3.35
N GLY A 13 2.58 11.07 -3.48
CA GLY A 13 3.61 10.20 -4.05
C GLY A 13 4.03 9.05 -3.12
N CYS A 14 3.73 9.13 -1.81
CA CYS A 14 4.16 8.13 -0.83
C CYS A 14 3.21 6.92 -0.79
N PRO A 15 3.68 5.67 -1.06
CA PRO A 15 2.83 4.50 -1.00
C PRO A 15 2.29 4.21 0.41
N TRP A 16 3.04 4.56 1.44
CA TRP A 16 2.61 4.38 2.83
C TRP A 16 1.50 5.36 3.22
N ALA A 17 1.63 6.64 2.85
CA ALA A 17 0.59 7.63 3.10
C ALA A 17 -0.70 7.31 2.33
N HIS A 18 -0.59 6.73 1.14
CA HIS A 18 -1.72 6.32 0.30
C HIS A 18 -2.67 5.35 1.02
N ARG A 19 -2.18 4.50 1.95
CA ARG A 19 -3.02 3.61 2.78
C ARG A 19 -4.08 4.37 3.58
N ALA A 20 -3.69 5.50 4.19
CA ALA A 20 -4.62 6.34 4.94
C ALA A 20 -5.70 6.95 4.03
N HIS A 21 -5.32 7.37 2.82
CA HIS A 21 -6.28 7.88 1.84
C HIS A 21 -7.30 6.81 1.41
N ILE A 22 -6.84 5.57 1.18
CA ILE A 22 -7.73 4.47 0.83
C ILE A 22 -8.71 4.20 1.99
N ALA A 23 -8.20 4.11 3.23
CA ALA A 23 -9.04 3.89 4.40
C ALA A 23 -10.10 4.98 4.57
N LEU A 24 -9.70 6.26 4.49
CA LEU A 24 -10.62 7.39 4.62
C LEU A 24 -11.66 7.42 3.49
N ALA A 25 -11.27 7.07 2.27
CA ALA A 25 -12.17 7.00 1.13
C ALA A 25 -13.21 5.87 1.27
N GLU A 26 -12.78 4.67 1.68
CA GLU A 26 -13.68 3.52 1.91
C GLU A 26 -14.67 3.77 3.05
N LEU A 27 -14.26 4.53 4.05
CA LEU A 27 -15.11 4.89 5.20
C LEU A 27 -15.98 6.13 4.92
N GLY A 28 -15.78 6.82 3.81
CA GLY A 28 -16.52 8.05 3.47
C GLY A 28 -16.28 9.19 4.47
N LEU A 29 -15.12 9.20 5.14
CA LEU A 29 -14.80 10.18 6.18
C LEU A 29 -14.26 11.47 5.56
N PRO A 30 -14.85 12.64 5.87
CA PRO A 30 -14.28 13.92 5.49
C PRO A 30 -13.02 14.22 6.31
N TYR A 31 -12.02 14.81 5.68
CA TYR A 31 -10.77 15.19 6.33
C TYR A 31 -10.12 16.39 5.66
N GLU A 32 -9.28 17.12 6.40
CA GLU A 32 -8.38 18.13 5.89
C GLU A 32 -7.04 17.48 5.54
N GLU A 33 -6.37 17.97 4.48
CA GLU A 33 -5.02 17.54 4.12
C GLU A 33 -3.99 18.61 4.42
N GLU A 34 -2.81 18.17 4.90
CA GLU A 34 -1.59 18.95 4.88
C GLU A 34 -0.50 18.16 4.14
N ILE A 35 -0.07 18.70 2.99
CA ILE A 35 0.96 18.08 2.18
C ILE A 35 2.34 18.34 2.77
N ILE A 36 3.04 17.27 3.10
CA ILE A 36 4.42 17.31 3.59
C ILE A 36 5.37 17.08 2.41
N ASP A 37 6.22 18.04 2.12
CA ASP A 37 7.25 17.89 1.10
C ASP A 37 8.36 16.95 1.61
N LEU A 38 8.48 15.79 0.92
CA LEU A 38 9.47 14.77 1.25
C LEU A 38 10.83 15.00 0.59
N SER A 39 10.97 16.02 -0.27
CA SER A 39 12.22 16.34 -0.98
C SER A 39 13.13 17.27 -0.18
N VAL A 40 12.62 17.91 0.88
CA VAL A 40 13.33 18.84 1.75
C VAL A 40 13.31 18.37 3.21
N PRO A 41 14.20 18.89 4.07
CA PRO A 41 14.13 18.64 5.52
C PRO A 41 12.77 19.04 6.09
N ARG A 42 12.27 18.27 7.06
CA ARG A 42 10.97 18.52 7.70
C ARG A 42 11.01 19.80 8.53
N THR A 43 9.90 20.54 8.51
CA THR A 43 9.75 21.74 9.35
C THR A 43 9.69 21.37 10.83
N GLN A 44 10.06 22.28 11.71
CA GLN A 44 9.99 22.06 13.17
C GLN A 44 8.54 21.86 13.63
N GLU A 45 7.58 22.50 12.96
CA GLU A 45 6.15 22.36 13.21
C GLU A 45 5.71 20.92 12.95
N TYR A 46 6.08 20.34 11.80
CA TYR A 46 5.74 18.95 11.50
C TYR A 46 6.47 17.95 12.41
N LEU A 47 7.70 18.21 12.79
CA LEU A 47 8.44 17.35 13.73
C LEU A 47 7.84 17.32 15.13
N LYS A 48 7.02 18.32 15.53
CA LYS A 48 6.20 18.25 16.75
C LYS A 48 5.02 17.30 16.60
N VAL A 49 4.46 17.17 15.39
CA VAL A 49 3.39 16.21 15.08
C VAL A 49 3.94 14.78 14.98
N ASN A 50 5.04 14.62 14.23
CA ASN A 50 5.70 13.32 14.07
C ASN A 50 7.22 13.50 14.16
N PRO A 51 7.83 13.22 15.32
CA PRO A 51 9.28 13.33 15.49
C PRO A 51 10.12 12.49 14.53
N ARG A 52 9.55 11.43 13.94
CA ARG A 52 10.23 10.63 12.91
C ARG A 52 10.24 11.32 11.54
N GLY A 53 9.46 12.39 11.33
CA GLY A 53 9.35 13.11 10.07
C GLY A 53 8.79 12.31 8.91
N LEU A 54 8.06 11.21 9.19
CA LEU A 54 7.47 10.30 8.21
C LEU A 54 5.98 10.63 7.98
N VAL A 55 5.45 10.22 6.82
CA VAL A 55 4.03 10.29 6.49
C VAL A 55 3.48 8.87 6.25
N PRO A 56 2.19 8.62 6.56
CA PRO A 56 1.18 9.55 7.06
C PRO A 56 1.30 9.78 8.57
N SER A 57 0.75 10.92 9.00
CA SER A 57 0.31 11.12 10.38
C SER A 57 -1.13 11.60 10.35
N LEU A 58 -1.96 11.08 11.24
CA LEU A 58 -3.37 11.41 11.37
C LEU A 58 -3.60 12.17 12.68
N SER A 59 -4.22 13.35 12.60
CA SER A 59 -4.83 13.98 13.77
C SER A 59 -6.31 13.63 13.78
N TYR A 60 -6.77 13.03 14.86
CA TYR A 60 -8.15 12.62 15.07
C TYR A 60 -8.63 13.23 16.40
N ASP A 61 -9.51 14.24 16.34
CA ASP A 61 -9.93 15.05 17.49
C ASP A 61 -8.74 15.55 18.33
N SER A 62 -7.66 15.99 17.66
CA SER A 62 -6.40 16.47 18.21
C SER A 62 -5.42 15.39 18.71
N GLU A 63 -5.81 14.13 18.77
CA GLU A 63 -4.90 13.03 19.07
C GLU A 63 -4.13 12.62 17.82
N ILE A 64 -2.83 12.34 17.96
CA ILE A 64 -1.96 11.99 16.84
C ILE A 64 -1.75 10.48 16.75
N VAL A 65 -2.09 9.92 15.60
CA VAL A 65 -1.81 8.52 15.25
C VAL A 65 -0.80 8.50 14.11
N THR A 66 0.30 7.76 14.27
CA THR A 66 1.34 7.60 13.25
C THR A 66 1.47 6.13 12.85
N GLU A 67 2.33 5.85 11.86
CA GLU A 67 2.50 4.55 11.20
C GLU A 67 1.28 4.15 10.35
N SER A 68 1.51 4.02 9.05
CA SER A 68 0.42 3.87 8.07
C SER A 68 -0.52 2.70 8.32
N ALA A 69 0.01 1.56 8.78
CA ALA A 69 -0.80 0.40 9.13
C ALA A 69 -1.61 0.62 10.40
N VAL A 70 -1.03 1.31 11.39
CA VAL A 70 -1.72 1.68 12.64
C VAL A 70 -2.83 2.69 12.35
N VAL A 71 -2.56 3.69 11.51
CA VAL A 71 -3.58 4.68 11.09
C VAL A 71 -4.76 3.98 10.40
N ALA A 72 -4.50 3.10 9.44
CA ALA A 72 -5.56 2.38 8.72
C ALA A 72 -6.35 1.44 9.66
N GLN A 73 -5.66 0.73 10.56
CA GLN A 73 -6.30 -0.15 11.54
C GLN A 73 -7.15 0.66 12.54
N PHE A 74 -6.62 1.78 13.06
CA PHE A 74 -7.35 2.67 13.95
C PHE A 74 -8.65 3.16 13.30
N LEU A 75 -8.58 3.65 12.06
CA LEU A 75 -9.76 4.10 11.32
C LEU A 75 -10.79 2.98 11.13
N ALA A 76 -10.36 1.77 10.80
CA ALA A 76 -11.22 0.61 10.62
C ALA A 76 -11.88 0.15 11.93
N ASP A 77 -11.20 0.30 13.06
CA ASP A 77 -11.72 -0.05 14.39
C ASP A 77 -12.65 1.03 14.96
N ALA A 78 -12.31 2.31 14.76
CA ALA A 78 -13.12 3.45 15.22
C ALA A 78 -14.42 3.60 14.41
N HIS A 79 -14.45 3.15 13.16
CA HIS A 79 -15.57 3.25 12.23
C HIS A 79 -15.98 1.87 11.71
N PRO A 80 -16.85 1.11 12.43
CA PRO A 80 -17.31 -0.21 12.01
C PRO A 80 -17.83 -0.21 10.58
N SER A 81 -17.24 -1.08 9.73
CA SER A 81 -17.49 -1.11 8.30
C SER A 81 -17.14 -2.47 7.69
N HIS A 82 -17.12 -2.52 6.33
CA HIS A 82 -16.68 -3.70 5.59
C HIS A 82 -15.16 -3.96 5.65
N LEU A 83 -14.36 -2.99 6.10
CA LEU A 83 -12.89 -3.11 6.11
C LEU A 83 -12.40 -4.24 7.02
N VAL A 84 -13.00 -4.38 8.18
CA VAL A 84 -12.72 -5.48 9.12
C VAL A 84 -14.01 -5.96 9.77
N PRO A 85 -14.14 -7.26 10.08
CA PRO A 85 -15.29 -7.74 10.85
C PRO A 85 -15.33 -7.10 12.22
N THR A 86 -16.54 -6.75 12.69
CA THR A 86 -16.75 -6.26 14.06
C THR A 86 -16.22 -7.29 15.06
N ALA A 87 -15.44 -6.80 16.03
CA ALA A 87 -14.87 -7.66 17.07
C ALA A 87 -15.97 -8.28 17.96
N GLY A 88 -15.66 -9.36 18.66
CA GLY A 88 -16.53 -9.97 19.66
C GLY A 88 -16.84 -11.46 19.43
N THR A 89 -16.50 -12.02 18.27
CA THR A 89 -16.63 -13.47 18.03
C THR A 89 -15.32 -14.11 17.58
N PRO A 90 -15.11 -15.41 17.83
CA PRO A 90 -13.95 -16.14 17.35
C PRO A 90 -13.79 -16.07 15.82
N GLU A 91 -14.87 -16.12 15.06
CA GLU A 91 -14.88 -16.06 13.58
C GLU A 91 -14.38 -14.69 13.10
N ALA A 92 -14.84 -13.61 13.73
CA ALA A 92 -14.38 -12.26 13.44
C ALA A 92 -12.89 -12.10 13.75
N ALA A 93 -12.45 -12.61 14.90
CA ALA A 93 -11.04 -12.60 15.30
C ALA A 93 -10.17 -13.38 14.29
N LEU A 94 -10.62 -14.56 13.85
CA LEU A 94 -9.91 -15.37 12.85
C LEU A 94 -9.81 -14.64 11.49
N ARG A 95 -10.89 -14.01 11.03
CA ARG A 95 -10.86 -13.23 9.78
C ARG A 95 -9.89 -12.04 9.88
N ARG A 96 -9.87 -11.33 11.01
CA ARG A 96 -8.88 -10.24 11.26
C ARG A 96 -7.45 -10.78 11.27
N ALA A 97 -7.21 -11.94 11.90
CA ALA A 97 -5.91 -12.60 11.90
C ALA A 97 -5.46 -13.02 10.49
N ARG A 98 -6.38 -13.53 9.63
CA ARG A 98 -6.08 -13.85 8.23
C ARG A 98 -5.69 -12.61 7.42
N ILE A 99 -6.37 -11.48 7.61
CA ILE A 99 -6.02 -10.20 7.00
C ILE A 99 -4.60 -9.79 7.43
N ALA A 100 -4.32 -9.81 8.73
CA ALA A 100 -3.01 -9.44 9.26
C ALA A 100 -1.90 -10.36 8.72
N PHE A 101 -2.15 -11.67 8.65
CA PHE A 101 -1.21 -12.65 8.11
C PHE A 101 -0.93 -12.43 6.61
N PHE A 102 -1.95 -12.14 5.81
CA PHE A 102 -1.79 -11.81 4.39
C PHE A 102 -0.91 -10.57 4.21
N VAL A 103 -1.19 -9.51 4.98
CA VAL A 103 -0.41 -8.27 4.94
C VAL A 103 1.04 -8.51 5.37
N ASP A 104 1.25 -9.29 6.44
CA ASP A 104 2.59 -9.69 6.88
C ASP A 104 3.32 -10.49 5.80
N ALA A 105 2.70 -11.51 5.22
CA ALA A 105 3.28 -12.31 4.15
C ALA A 105 3.70 -11.44 2.95
N TYR A 106 2.83 -10.53 2.52
CA TYR A 106 3.14 -9.62 1.42
C TYR A 106 4.36 -8.73 1.71
N PHE A 107 4.41 -8.08 2.89
CA PHE A 107 5.49 -7.12 3.21
C PHE A 107 6.77 -7.79 3.69
N SER A 108 6.69 -8.85 4.50
CA SER A 108 7.87 -9.51 5.06
C SER A 108 8.55 -10.45 4.06
N LYS A 109 7.80 -11.04 3.10
CA LYS A 109 8.33 -12.06 2.18
C LYS A 109 8.50 -11.56 0.74
N ALA A 110 7.55 -10.78 0.21
CA ALA A 110 7.55 -10.42 -1.21
C ALA A 110 8.02 -8.98 -1.47
N ASN A 111 7.41 -7.98 -0.87
CA ASN A 111 7.58 -6.57 -1.25
C ASN A 111 9.03 -6.07 -1.15
N GLY A 112 9.84 -6.64 -0.25
CA GLY A 112 11.26 -6.31 -0.10
C GLY A 112 12.09 -6.51 -1.37
N HIS A 113 11.71 -7.46 -2.23
CA HIS A 113 12.39 -7.73 -3.49
C HIS A 113 12.20 -6.59 -4.51
N ILE A 114 11.07 -5.88 -4.48
CA ILE A 114 10.84 -4.71 -5.35
C ILE A 114 11.84 -3.59 -5.06
N PHE A 115 12.22 -3.38 -3.80
CA PHE A 115 13.24 -2.37 -3.46
C PHE A 115 14.62 -2.74 -3.99
N LYS A 116 14.95 -4.03 -4.14
CA LYS A 116 16.20 -4.48 -4.76
C LYS A 116 16.26 -4.14 -6.25
N VAL A 117 15.11 -4.11 -6.93
CA VAL A 117 15.06 -3.67 -8.34
C VAL A 117 15.55 -2.22 -8.48
N TYR A 118 15.24 -1.34 -7.53
CA TYR A 118 15.66 0.07 -7.60
C TYR A 118 17.18 0.26 -7.48
N SER A 119 17.85 -0.64 -6.77
CA SER A 119 19.33 -0.63 -6.60
C SER A 119 20.08 -1.51 -7.59
N ALA A 120 19.40 -2.20 -8.51
CA ALA A 120 20.01 -3.06 -9.51
C ALA A 120 20.93 -2.26 -10.44
N LYS A 121 22.15 -2.77 -10.66
CA LYS A 121 23.20 -2.09 -11.45
C LYS A 121 23.18 -2.49 -12.92
N ASN A 122 22.56 -3.62 -13.24
CA ASN A 122 22.48 -4.16 -14.60
C ASN A 122 21.15 -4.93 -14.78
N GLU A 123 20.88 -5.30 -16.04
CA GLU A 123 19.65 -6.00 -16.41
C GLU A 123 19.53 -7.37 -15.74
N GLY A 124 20.64 -8.09 -15.56
CA GLY A 124 20.66 -9.39 -14.90
C GLY A 124 20.23 -9.31 -13.42
N GLU A 125 20.71 -8.32 -12.68
CA GLU A 125 20.31 -8.06 -11.30
C GLU A 125 18.84 -7.62 -11.21
N LEU A 126 18.40 -6.83 -12.18
CA LEU A 126 17.03 -6.34 -12.28
C LEU A 126 16.05 -7.50 -12.51
N GLU A 127 16.33 -8.38 -13.46
CA GLU A 127 15.54 -9.59 -13.73
C GLU A 127 15.59 -10.58 -12.57
N ALA A 128 16.75 -10.77 -11.92
CA ALA A 128 16.87 -11.64 -10.76
C ALA A 128 16.02 -11.15 -9.58
N ALA A 129 16.01 -9.84 -9.30
CA ALA A 129 15.20 -9.26 -8.24
C ALA A 129 13.70 -9.36 -8.56
N ALA A 130 13.31 -9.14 -9.82
CA ALA A 130 11.92 -9.32 -10.28
C ALA A 130 11.48 -10.79 -10.19
N GLY A 131 12.33 -11.73 -10.60
CA GLY A 131 12.10 -13.16 -10.44
C GLY A 131 11.91 -13.57 -8.99
N ALA A 132 12.78 -13.09 -8.09
CA ALA A 132 12.66 -13.35 -6.66
C ALA A 132 11.36 -12.80 -6.05
N PHE A 133 10.86 -11.66 -6.52
CA PHE A 133 9.55 -11.16 -6.14
C PHE A 133 8.44 -12.11 -6.56
N VAL A 134 8.45 -12.56 -7.82
CA VAL A 134 7.44 -13.51 -8.34
C VAL A 134 7.48 -14.81 -7.56
N ASP A 135 8.66 -15.38 -7.31
CA ASP A 135 8.82 -16.61 -6.53
C ASP A 135 8.27 -16.47 -5.11
N ALA A 136 8.51 -15.34 -4.47
CA ALA A 136 7.97 -15.05 -3.14
C ALA A 136 6.45 -14.91 -3.17
N VAL A 137 5.89 -14.23 -4.17
CA VAL A 137 4.43 -14.14 -4.36
C VAL A 137 3.81 -15.51 -4.56
N VAL A 138 4.36 -16.34 -5.45
CA VAL A 138 3.87 -17.70 -5.73
C VAL A 138 3.85 -18.55 -4.47
N LYS A 139 4.89 -18.46 -3.66
CA LYS A 139 5.05 -19.28 -2.46
C LYS A 139 4.20 -18.81 -1.28
N GLU A 140 4.21 -17.51 -1.02
CA GLU A 140 3.75 -16.96 0.27
C GLU A 140 2.40 -16.22 0.16
N VAL A 141 2.05 -15.68 -1.01
CA VAL A 141 0.89 -14.78 -1.17
C VAL A 141 -0.22 -15.43 -2.01
N GLU A 142 0.14 -16.06 -3.12
CA GLU A 142 -0.80 -16.71 -4.05
C GLU A 142 -1.75 -17.69 -3.36
N PRO A 143 -1.30 -18.60 -2.45
CA PRO A 143 -2.18 -19.52 -1.76
C PRO A 143 -3.22 -18.85 -0.87
N LEU A 144 -2.94 -17.62 -0.40
CA LEU A 144 -3.83 -16.87 0.48
C LEU A 144 -4.97 -16.17 -0.26
N LEU A 145 -4.90 -16.12 -1.59
CA LEU A 145 -5.87 -15.45 -2.48
C LEU A 145 -6.79 -16.43 -3.24
N GLY A 146 -6.74 -17.71 -2.92
CA GLY A 146 -7.55 -18.71 -3.60
C GLY A 146 -9.05 -18.52 -3.44
N ASP A 147 -9.50 -17.80 -2.41
CA ASP A 147 -10.90 -17.47 -2.15
C ASP A 147 -11.29 -16.02 -2.52
N ALA A 148 -10.39 -15.22 -3.09
CA ALA A 148 -10.68 -13.81 -3.43
C ALA A 148 -11.81 -13.68 -4.48
N LYS A 149 -12.82 -12.75 -4.21
CA LYS A 149 -14.01 -12.54 -5.05
C LYS A 149 -14.55 -11.09 -4.94
N PRO A 150 -14.00 -10.10 -5.58
CA PRO A 150 -12.65 -10.03 -6.13
C PRO A 150 -11.61 -9.72 -5.06
N TYR A 151 -12.02 -9.41 -3.81
CA TYR A 151 -11.14 -9.01 -2.73
C TYR A 151 -10.85 -10.14 -1.74
N PHE A 152 -9.91 -9.93 -0.85
CA PHE A 152 -9.39 -10.90 0.10
C PHE A 152 -10.49 -11.58 0.93
N GLY A 153 -10.38 -12.89 1.12
CA GLY A 153 -11.28 -13.68 1.96
C GLY A 153 -12.71 -13.80 1.41
N GLY A 154 -12.87 -13.75 0.09
CA GLY A 154 -14.15 -13.87 -0.59
C GLY A 154 -15.03 -12.63 -0.49
N SER A 155 -14.45 -11.48 -0.17
CA SER A 155 -15.21 -10.23 -0.03
C SER A 155 -15.58 -9.62 -1.38
N GLU A 156 -16.79 -9.08 -1.49
CA GLU A 156 -17.23 -8.25 -2.63
C GLU A 156 -16.83 -6.78 -2.45
N LYS A 157 -16.34 -6.39 -1.28
CA LYS A 157 -15.88 -5.04 -0.94
C LYS A 157 -14.45 -5.07 -0.46
N VAL A 158 -13.75 -3.96 -0.65
CA VAL A 158 -12.42 -3.73 -0.13
C VAL A 158 -12.33 -4.08 1.35
N THR A 159 -11.32 -4.83 1.73
CA THR A 159 -11.01 -5.11 3.14
C THR A 159 -9.77 -4.35 3.57
N LEU A 160 -9.40 -4.43 4.83
CA LEU A 160 -8.14 -3.84 5.30
C LEU A 160 -6.91 -4.46 4.62
N ALA A 161 -7.01 -5.67 4.04
CA ALA A 161 -5.95 -6.26 3.24
C ALA A 161 -5.62 -5.36 2.03
N GLU A 162 -6.64 -4.98 1.25
CA GLU A 162 -6.48 -4.09 0.08
C GLU A 162 -6.09 -2.68 0.48
N VAL A 163 -6.65 -2.14 1.56
CA VAL A 163 -6.24 -0.84 2.10
C VAL A 163 -4.73 -0.79 2.32
N LEU A 164 -4.17 -1.85 2.90
CA LEU A 164 -2.76 -1.91 3.27
C LEU A 164 -1.83 -2.29 2.11
N THR A 165 -2.32 -2.93 1.06
CA THR A 165 -1.49 -3.42 -0.05
C THR A 165 -1.76 -2.71 -1.38
N GLY A 166 -2.94 -2.13 -1.59
CA GLY A 166 -3.39 -1.60 -2.88
C GLY A 166 -2.49 -0.54 -3.49
N SER A 167 -1.96 0.37 -2.68
CA SER A 167 -1.01 1.38 -3.17
C SER A 167 0.29 0.77 -3.75
N PHE A 168 0.67 -0.41 -3.29
CA PHE A 168 1.87 -1.13 -3.75
C PHE A 168 1.57 -1.95 -5.01
N THR A 169 0.40 -2.60 -5.09
CA THR A 169 -0.02 -3.29 -6.32
C THR A 169 -0.23 -2.32 -7.47
N LEU A 170 -0.80 -1.15 -7.20
CA LEU A 170 -0.96 -0.09 -8.20
C LEU A 170 0.39 0.35 -8.79
N ARG A 171 1.39 0.57 -7.92
CA ARG A 171 2.75 0.90 -8.36
C ARG A 171 3.45 -0.25 -9.05
N LEU A 172 3.25 -1.48 -8.63
CA LEU A 172 3.82 -2.67 -9.28
C LEU A 172 3.42 -2.72 -10.77
N PHE A 173 2.14 -2.57 -11.07
CA PHE A 173 1.63 -2.61 -12.45
C PHE A 173 2.07 -1.38 -13.24
N SER A 174 1.91 -0.18 -12.67
CA SER A 174 2.33 1.06 -13.31
C SER A 174 3.83 1.05 -13.64
N PHE A 175 4.67 0.66 -12.70
CA PHE A 175 6.13 0.67 -12.89
C PHE A 175 6.61 -0.38 -13.92
N ALA A 176 5.95 -1.52 -14.02
CA ALA A 176 6.21 -2.49 -15.08
C ALA A 176 5.81 -1.94 -16.46
N ASN A 177 4.65 -1.26 -16.54
CA ASN A 177 4.18 -0.66 -17.79
C ASN A 177 5.06 0.50 -18.27
N HIS A 178 5.71 1.23 -17.34
CA HIS A 178 6.59 2.36 -17.65
C HIS A 178 8.09 2.02 -17.65
N GLY A 179 8.45 0.73 -17.60
CA GLY A 179 9.83 0.26 -17.73
C GLY A 179 10.72 0.56 -16.51
N ILE A 180 10.13 0.83 -15.35
CA ILE A 180 10.85 0.90 -14.05
C ILE A 180 11.12 -0.51 -13.52
N LEU A 181 10.14 -1.40 -13.68
CA LEU A 181 10.27 -2.83 -13.44
C LEU A 181 10.30 -3.57 -14.78
N PRO A 182 10.92 -4.76 -14.86
CA PRO A 182 10.87 -5.57 -16.08
C PRO A 182 9.43 -5.97 -16.40
N LYS A 183 9.06 -5.91 -17.69
CA LYS A 183 7.73 -6.37 -18.14
C LYS A 183 7.48 -7.85 -17.86
N SER A 184 8.53 -8.66 -17.81
CA SER A 184 8.52 -10.07 -17.44
C SER A 184 7.84 -10.33 -16.10
N ILE A 185 7.87 -9.36 -15.16
CA ILE A 185 7.25 -9.52 -13.84
C ILE A 185 5.74 -9.72 -13.93
N LEU A 186 5.04 -8.96 -14.77
CA LEU A 186 3.58 -9.10 -14.93
C LEU A 186 3.21 -10.38 -15.67
N VAL A 187 3.97 -10.75 -16.71
CA VAL A 187 3.77 -12.00 -17.45
C VAL A 187 3.95 -13.21 -16.52
N ASN A 188 5.01 -13.20 -15.72
CA ASN A 188 5.27 -14.29 -14.77
C ASN A 188 4.24 -14.35 -13.65
N LEU A 189 3.74 -13.21 -13.15
CA LEU A 189 2.66 -13.18 -12.16
C LEU A 189 1.37 -13.74 -12.74
N GLU A 190 0.99 -13.37 -13.96
CA GLU A 190 -0.21 -13.89 -14.61
C GLU A 190 -0.18 -15.42 -14.78
N GLN A 191 0.98 -15.96 -15.17
CA GLN A 191 1.16 -17.39 -15.43
C GLN A 191 1.32 -18.22 -14.14
N ARG A 192 2.03 -17.71 -13.14
CA ARG A 192 2.47 -18.48 -11.97
C ARG A 192 1.75 -18.13 -10.68
N ALA A 193 1.08 -16.97 -10.64
CA ALA A 193 0.32 -16.48 -9.50
C ALA A 193 -1.01 -15.85 -9.97
N PRO A 194 -1.89 -16.63 -10.63
CA PRO A 194 -3.09 -16.11 -11.29
C PRO A 194 -4.12 -15.52 -10.32
N ASN A 195 -4.23 -16.00 -9.06
CA ASN A 195 -5.12 -15.41 -8.07
C ASN A 195 -4.61 -14.03 -7.63
N PHE A 196 -3.31 -13.91 -7.38
CA PHE A 196 -2.68 -12.63 -7.07
C PHE A 196 -2.85 -11.64 -8.23
N TYR A 197 -2.61 -12.07 -9.46
CA TYR A 197 -2.72 -11.20 -10.63
C TYR A 197 -4.13 -10.66 -10.81
N LYS A 198 -5.16 -11.52 -10.76
CA LYS A 198 -6.57 -11.14 -10.86
C LYS A 198 -7.01 -10.23 -9.71
N TRP A 199 -6.63 -10.60 -8.49
CA TRP A 199 -6.90 -9.79 -7.30
C TRP A 199 -6.27 -8.40 -7.43
N ALA A 200 -5.00 -8.32 -7.80
CA ALA A 200 -4.29 -7.05 -7.96
C ALA A 200 -4.90 -6.19 -9.08
N GLN A 201 -5.37 -6.79 -10.18
CA GLN A 201 -6.09 -6.05 -11.22
C GLN A 201 -7.39 -5.42 -10.67
N ALA A 202 -8.18 -6.17 -9.90
CA ALA A 202 -9.39 -5.65 -9.28
C ALA A 202 -9.09 -4.50 -8.30
N VAL A 203 -8.06 -4.66 -7.46
CA VAL A 203 -7.59 -3.63 -6.52
C VAL A 203 -7.17 -2.36 -7.26
N ASN A 204 -6.42 -2.50 -8.35
CA ASN A 204 -5.91 -1.37 -9.14
C ASN A 204 -7.02 -0.61 -9.90
N GLN A 205 -8.20 -1.20 -10.07
CA GLN A 205 -9.37 -0.55 -10.66
C GLN A 205 -10.32 0.04 -9.61
N THR A 206 -10.03 -0.14 -8.32
CA THR A 206 -10.87 0.32 -7.21
C THR A 206 -10.80 1.84 -7.07
N PRO A 207 -11.95 2.57 -7.06
CA PRO A 207 -11.96 4.03 -7.00
C PRO A 207 -11.23 4.61 -5.78
N SER A 208 -11.32 3.98 -4.61
CA SER A 208 -10.61 4.45 -3.41
C SER A 208 -9.09 4.32 -3.54
N VAL A 209 -8.62 3.32 -4.29
CA VAL A 209 -7.20 3.09 -4.55
C VAL A 209 -6.65 4.07 -5.58
N THR A 210 -7.46 4.47 -6.55
CA THR A 210 -7.02 5.37 -7.64
C THR A 210 -7.29 6.86 -7.37
N LYS A 211 -8.03 7.19 -6.32
CA LYS A 211 -8.53 8.56 -6.04
C LYS A 211 -7.44 9.64 -6.02
N ILE A 212 -6.29 9.35 -5.43
CA ILE A 212 -5.16 10.31 -5.32
C ILE A 212 -4.00 9.95 -6.26
N TRP A 213 -4.19 8.98 -7.15
CA TRP A 213 -3.14 8.45 -7.99
C TRP A 213 -2.83 9.37 -9.17
N ASP A 214 -1.69 10.05 -9.12
CA ASP A 214 -1.10 10.76 -10.23
C ASP A 214 0.06 9.93 -10.80
N GLU A 215 -0.27 9.06 -11.76
CA GLU A 215 0.66 8.09 -12.34
C GLU A 215 1.87 8.78 -12.97
N ALA A 216 1.65 9.83 -13.76
CA ALA A 216 2.72 10.53 -14.47
C ALA A 216 3.75 11.10 -13.49
N ASN A 217 3.30 11.81 -12.46
CA ASN A 217 4.15 12.39 -11.44
C ASN A 217 4.89 11.33 -10.63
N VAL A 218 4.20 10.25 -10.21
CA VAL A 218 4.83 9.18 -9.42
C VAL A 218 5.87 8.42 -10.23
N VAL A 219 5.61 8.14 -11.50
CA VAL A 219 6.54 7.48 -12.42
C VAL A 219 7.79 8.34 -12.64
N GLU A 220 7.62 9.63 -12.95
CA GLU A 220 8.72 10.55 -13.16
C GLU A 220 9.61 10.67 -11.92
N ARG A 221 9.03 10.96 -10.77
CA ARG A 221 9.76 11.06 -9.49
C ARG A 221 10.51 9.78 -9.15
N THR A 222 9.90 8.62 -9.42
CA THR A 222 10.55 7.32 -9.17
C THR A 222 11.74 7.10 -10.09
N LYS A 223 11.63 7.43 -11.39
CA LYS A 223 12.74 7.38 -12.33
C LYS A 223 13.90 8.27 -11.90
N HIS A 224 13.61 9.51 -11.50
CA HIS A 224 14.63 10.43 -10.98
C HIS A 224 15.33 9.88 -9.73
N ARG A 225 14.57 9.35 -8.79
CA ARG A 225 15.13 8.74 -7.56
C ARG A 225 16.03 7.55 -7.87
N ILE A 226 15.63 6.66 -8.77
CA ILE A 226 16.43 5.50 -9.17
C ILE A 226 17.72 5.97 -9.84
N ALA A 227 17.66 6.95 -10.75
CA ALA A 227 18.83 7.52 -11.38
C ALA A 227 19.82 8.09 -10.36
N SER A 228 19.32 8.84 -9.37
CA SER A 228 20.14 9.37 -8.27
C SER A 228 20.79 8.28 -7.42
N LEU A 229 20.06 7.21 -7.11
CA LEU A 229 20.57 6.08 -6.33
C LEU A 229 21.68 5.33 -7.09
N ARG A 230 21.51 5.14 -8.41
CA ARG A 230 22.51 4.47 -9.26
C ARG A 230 23.76 5.32 -9.48
N ALA A 231 23.62 6.65 -9.49
CA ALA A 231 24.77 7.56 -9.61
C ALA A 231 25.60 7.66 -8.30
N ALA A 232 25.01 7.34 -7.16
CA ALA A 232 25.65 7.38 -5.85
C ALA A 232 26.28 6.03 -5.42
N ALA A 233 26.06 4.94 -6.19
CA ALA A 233 26.54 3.59 -5.91
C ALA A 233 27.74 3.20 -6.77
#